data_6656d63ba5f2a803d645733fabc1b1ae
#
_entry.id   6656d63ba5f2a803d645733fabc1b1ae
#
_cell.length_a   1.000
_cell.length_b   1.000
_cell.length_c   1.000
_cell.angle_alpha   90.00
_cell.angle_beta   90.00
_cell.angle_gamma   90.00
#
_symmetry.space_group_name_H-M   'P 1'
#
loop_
_entity.id
_entity.type
_entity.pdbx_description
1 polymer ?
#
loop_
_entity_poly.entity_id
_entity_poly.type
_entity_poly.pdbx_seq_one_letter_code
_entity_poly.pdbx_strand_id
1 'polypeptide(L)'
;MNSRYKNPSGKQGKSGKKGCLFLIVGCFASILAMALFVWLVSALTGVVIESRHGDEASYALMTGLMPCYTVAFGLFTAILALWYIAPSEEEVRAQNRGLSPGLGQKEAHAMSAKTKWLITAGLLAGVLLTGAVAVNSYRLVTPNGISTYFFAETKSYEWKQVSTYVIDCDDDDGLSVTFTMRDGKQYEILQGVNSATKKFKEQYTSVTHFAADIDERMVELQVPRNVRHMEKAVKFYKSYEGLWPYVSKIIGYTELMPEPDETVAETLPGTEETETVTETN
;
A
#
# COMPACT_ATOMS: atom_id res chain seq x y z
N MET A 1 62.00 -10.12 40.00
CA MET A 1 61.45 -10.65 38.68
C MET A 1 60.08 -10.06 38.47
N ASN A 2 59.99 -8.97 37.68
CA ASN A 2 58.71 -8.29 37.35
C ASN A 2 58.23 -8.72 35.97
N SER A 3 57.24 -9.60 35.90
CA SER A 3 56.53 -9.99 34.66
C SER A 3 55.47 -8.93 34.31
N ARG A 4 55.79 -8.11 33.32
CA ARG A 4 54.84 -7.13 32.73
C ARG A 4 53.82 -7.88 31.88
N TYR A 5 52.58 -7.99 32.37
CA TYR A 5 51.42 -8.34 31.57
C TYR A 5 51.15 -7.20 30.55
N LYS A 6 51.44 -7.43 29.27
CA LYS A 6 50.99 -6.58 28.19
C LYS A 6 49.51 -6.86 27.92
N ASN A 7 48.68 -5.88 28.26
CA ASN A 7 47.26 -5.87 27.94
C ASN A 7 47.07 -5.72 26.40
N PRO A 8 46.41 -6.65 25.69
CA PRO A 8 46.14 -6.48 24.26
C PRO A 8 44.82 -5.73 24.08
N SER A 9 44.76 -4.47 24.53
CA SER A 9 43.63 -3.58 24.26
C SER A 9 43.91 -2.78 23.00
N GLY A 10 43.33 -3.18 21.85
CA GLY A 10 43.48 -2.33 20.66
C GLY A 10 42.99 -2.82 19.33
N LYS A 11 41.95 -3.68 19.23
CA LYS A 11 41.37 -4.02 17.88
C LYS A 11 39.86 -4.25 17.84
N GLN A 12 39.09 -3.74 18.77
CA GLN A 12 37.63 -3.91 18.76
C GLN A 12 36.82 -2.82 17.99
N GLY A 13 37.48 -1.76 17.49
CA GLY A 13 36.78 -0.57 16.98
C GLY A 13 36.37 -0.60 15.49
N LYS A 14 36.84 -1.55 14.68
CA LYS A 14 36.58 -1.51 13.20
C LYS A 14 35.44 -2.40 12.68
N SER A 15 34.96 -3.36 13.45
CA SER A 15 33.89 -4.30 13.00
C SER A 15 32.50 -3.67 13.04
N GLY A 16 32.20 -2.82 14.01
CA GLY A 16 30.86 -2.24 14.19
C GLY A 16 30.44 -1.26 13.06
N LYS A 17 31.37 -0.48 12.52
CA LYS A 17 31.06 0.51 11.46
C LYS A 17 30.72 -0.14 10.12
N LYS A 18 31.35 -1.28 9.79
CA LYS A 18 31.04 -2.01 8.55
C LYS A 18 29.65 -2.68 8.62
N GLY A 19 29.25 -3.19 9.78
CA GLY A 19 27.91 -3.77 9.98
C GLY A 19 26.77 -2.75 9.81
N CYS A 20 26.94 -1.55 10.37
CA CYS A 20 25.93 -0.50 10.26
C CYS A 20 25.76 -0.01 8.81
N LEU A 21 26.85 0.20 8.07
CA LEU A 21 26.80 0.60 6.67
C LEU A 21 26.10 -0.46 5.80
N PHE A 22 26.37 -1.74 6.05
CA PHE A 22 25.76 -2.84 5.30
C PHE A 22 24.25 -2.96 5.58
N LEU A 23 23.81 -2.72 6.82
CA LEU A 23 22.38 -2.68 7.14
C LEU A 23 21.68 -1.53 6.40
N ILE A 24 22.27 -0.35 6.38
CA ILE A 24 21.72 0.81 5.67
C ILE A 24 21.61 0.51 4.16
N VAL A 25 22.67 0.02 3.54
CA VAL A 25 22.67 -0.33 2.12
C VAL A 25 21.66 -1.45 1.81
N GLY A 26 21.55 -2.46 2.69
CA GLY A 26 20.55 -3.53 2.57
C GLY A 26 19.13 -3.03 2.66
N CYS A 27 18.82 -2.11 3.58
CA CYS A 27 17.50 -1.48 3.67
C CYS A 27 17.16 -0.69 2.40
N PHE A 28 18.09 0.14 1.89
CA PHE A 28 17.86 0.88 0.65
C PHE A 28 17.66 -0.06 -0.55
N ALA A 29 18.46 -1.11 -0.68
CA ALA A 29 18.31 -2.10 -1.73
C ALA A 29 16.94 -2.81 -1.67
N SER A 30 16.46 -3.13 -0.46
CA SER A 30 15.12 -3.72 -0.26
C SER A 30 14.01 -2.77 -0.67
N ILE A 31 14.08 -1.50 -0.27
CA ILE A 31 13.08 -0.49 -0.63
C ILE A 31 13.04 -0.31 -2.14
N LEU A 32 14.20 -0.21 -2.80
CA LEU A 32 14.29 -0.07 -4.26
C LEU A 32 13.74 -1.30 -4.98
N ALA A 33 14.11 -2.51 -4.54
CA ALA A 33 13.60 -3.75 -5.10
C ALA A 33 12.07 -3.85 -4.97
N MET A 34 11.52 -3.41 -3.84
CA MET A 34 10.09 -3.39 -3.61
C MET A 34 9.36 -2.35 -4.45
N ALA A 35 9.93 -1.16 -4.63
CA ALA A 35 9.38 -0.14 -5.54
C ALA A 35 9.32 -0.66 -6.98
N LEU A 36 10.39 -1.32 -7.43
CA LEU A 36 10.44 -1.98 -8.74
C LEU A 36 9.42 -3.12 -8.87
N PHE A 37 9.25 -3.92 -7.82
CA PHE A 37 8.25 -4.99 -7.78
C PHE A 37 6.82 -4.43 -7.94
N VAL A 38 6.46 -3.41 -7.16
CA VAL A 38 5.13 -2.76 -7.24
C VAL A 38 4.92 -2.16 -8.62
N TRP A 39 5.91 -1.45 -9.15
CA TRP A 39 5.83 -0.86 -10.49
C TRP A 39 5.63 -1.93 -11.58
N LEU A 40 6.40 -3.02 -11.52
CA LEU A 40 6.30 -4.13 -12.48
C LEU A 40 4.94 -4.83 -12.40
N VAL A 41 4.46 -5.13 -11.20
CA VAL A 41 3.15 -5.76 -10.97
C VAL A 41 2.05 -4.84 -11.52
N SER A 42 2.11 -3.53 -11.23
CA SER A 42 1.13 -2.57 -11.74
C SER A 42 1.13 -2.49 -13.27
N ALA A 43 2.30 -2.45 -13.89
CA ALA A 43 2.44 -2.43 -15.35
C ALA A 43 1.89 -3.71 -15.99
N LEU A 44 2.25 -4.88 -15.45
CA LEU A 44 1.76 -6.18 -15.94
C LEU A 44 0.25 -6.33 -15.74
N THR A 45 -0.29 -5.87 -14.62
CA THR A 45 -1.75 -5.88 -14.40
C THR A 45 -2.46 -5.04 -15.46
N GLY A 46 -1.91 -3.86 -15.82
CA GLY A 46 -2.45 -3.04 -16.91
C GLY A 46 -2.49 -3.79 -18.24
N VAL A 47 -1.43 -4.51 -18.58
CA VAL A 47 -1.39 -5.34 -19.81
C VAL A 47 -2.41 -6.47 -19.77
N VAL A 48 -2.54 -7.16 -18.63
CA VAL A 48 -3.51 -8.26 -18.46
C VAL A 48 -4.94 -7.75 -18.58
N ILE A 49 -5.25 -6.62 -17.95
CA ILE A 49 -6.59 -6.01 -18.01
C ILE A 49 -6.91 -5.58 -19.44
N GLU A 50 -6.01 -4.89 -20.13
CA GLU A 50 -6.20 -4.48 -21.51
C GLU A 50 -6.40 -5.68 -22.45
N SER A 51 -5.61 -6.77 -22.26
CA SER A 51 -5.72 -7.95 -23.10
C SER A 51 -7.01 -8.76 -22.88
N ARG A 52 -7.59 -8.73 -21.66
CA ARG A 52 -8.79 -9.49 -21.32
C ARG A 52 -10.09 -8.68 -21.44
N HIS A 53 -10.00 -7.36 -21.20
CA HIS A 53 -11.15 -6.48 -21.03
C HIS A 53 -11.06 -5.19 -21.86
N GLY A 54 -10.11 -5.09 -22.81
CA GLY A 54 -9.86 -3.90 -23.61
C GLY A 54 -11.06 -3.49 -24.48
N ASP A 55 -12.01 -4.42 -24.72
CA ASP A 55 -13.24 -4.15 -25.47
C ASP A 55 -14.31 -3.42 -24.63
N GLU A 56 -14.12 -3.29 -23.33
CA GLU A 56 -15.04 -2.62 -22.42
C GLU A 56 -14.40 -1.40 -21.75
N ALA A 57 -15.19 -0.37 -21.47
CA ALA A 57 -14.77 0.76 -20.66
C ALA A 57 -14.74 0.31 -19.19
N SER A 58 -13.59 -0.17 -18.72
CA SER A 58 -13.44 -0.74 -17.39
C SER A 58 -12.17 -0.30 -16.70
N TYR A 59 -12.18 -0.33 -15.37
CA TYR A 59 -10.97 -0.19 -14.57
C TYR A 59 -10.89 -1.27 -13.51
N ALA A 60 -9.68 -1.56 -13.07
CA ALA A 60 -9.43 -2.58 -12.07
C ALA A 60 -8.76 -2.00 -10.82
N LEU A 61 -9.22 -2.47 -9.68
CA LEU A 61 -8.64 -2.25 -8.38
C LEU A 61 -7.82 -3.50 -7.99
N MET A 62 -6.55 -3.31 -7.70
CA MET A 62 -5.64 -4.41 -7.36
C MET A 62 -5.86 -4.85 -5.90
N THR A 63 -6.74 -5.81 -5.69
CA THR A 63 -7.09 -6.30 -4.35
C THR A 63 -6.01 -7.19 -3.72
N GLY A 64 -5.20 -7.86 -4.54
CA GLY A 64 -4.12 -8.75 -4.09
C GLY A 64 -2.77 -8.06 -3.82
N LEU A 65 -2.63 -6.76 -4.14
CA LEU A 65 -1.34 -6.09 -4.13
C LEU A 65 -0.71 -6.03 -2.73
N MET A 66 -1.45 -5.59 -1.71
CA MET A 66 -0.93 -5.44 -0.34
C MET A 66 -0.49 -6.75 0.31
N PRO A 67 -1.31 -7.84 0.33
CA PRO A 67 -0.85 -9.13 0.85
C PRO A 67 0.37 -9.65 0.10
N CYS A 68 0.36 -9.58 -1.24
CA CYS A 68 1.48 -10.03 -2.07
C CYS A 68 2.74 -9.18 -1.84
N TYR A 69 2.60 -7.88 -1.66
CA TYR A 69 3.71 -7.00 -1.29
C TYR A 69 4.37 -7.44 0.01
N THR A 70 3.58 -7.70 1.06
CA THR A 70 4.10 -8.14 2.37
C THR A 70 4.88 -9.45 2.25
N VAL A 71 4.36 -10.43 1.51
CA VAL A 71 5.03 -11.70 1.27
C VAL A 71 6.33 -11.50 0.47
N ALA A 72 6.29 -10.75 -0.62
CA ALA A 72 7.46 -10.47 -1.45
C ALA A 72 8.55 -9.75 -0.63
N PHE A 73 8.18 -8.78 0.21
CA PHE A 73 9.11 -8.09 1.11
C PHE A 73 9.78 -9.05 2.09
N GLY A 74 9.00 -9.96 2.70
CA GLY A 74 9.54 -11.00 3.57
C GLY A 74 10.55 -11.91 2.87
N LEU A 75 10.25 -12.33 1.63
CA LEU A 75 11.15 -13.15 0.82
C LEU A 75 12.44 -12.41 0.45
N PHE A 76 12.37 -11.14 0.04
CA PHE A 76 13.56 -10.32 -0.21
C PHE A 76 14.41 -10.13 1.03
N THR A 77 13.78 -9.86 2.17
CA THR A 77 14.48 -9.72 3.45
C THR A 77 15.18 -11.03 3.83
N ALA A 78 14.53 -12.18 3.60
CA ALA A 78 15.13 -13.49 3.84
C ALA A 78 16.36 -13.75 2.93
N ILE A 79 16.32 -13.33 1.65
CA ILE A 79 17.49 -13.42 0.74
C ILE A 79 18.65 -12.59 1.31
N LEU A 80 18.40 -11.35 1.71
CA LEU A 80 19.44 -10.49 2.27
C LEU A 80 20.00 -11.06 3.58
N ALA A 81 19.12 -11.54 4.46
CA ALA A 81 19.53 -12.18 5.71
C ALA A 81 20.40 -13.41 5.47
N LEU A 82 20.03 -14.26 4.49
CA LEU A 82 20.80 -15.44 4.12
C LEU A 82 22.24 -15.09 3.69
N TRP A 83 22.40 -14.04 2.88
CA TRP A 83 23.71 -13.64 2.39
C TRP A 83 24.54 -12.87 3.42
N TYR A 84 23.90 -12.18 4.35
CA TYR A 84 24.58 -11.37 5.36
C TYR A 84 24.88 -12.13 6.65
N ILE A 85 23.91 -12.95 7.14
CA ILE A 85 24.01 -13.59 8.46
C ILE A 85 24.69 -14.97 8.37
N ALA A 86 24.40 -15.74 7.31
CA ALA A 86 24.95 -17.07 7.17
C ALA A 86 26.43 -17.00 6.74
N PRO A 87 27.40 -17.39 7.59
CA PRO A 87 28.81 -17.36 7.22
C PRO A 87 29.09 -18.31 6.08
N SER A 88 30.00 -17.94 5.18
CA SER A 88 30.49 -18.85 4.16
C SER A 88 31.48 -19.86 4.76
N GLU A 89 31.64 -21.03 4.11
CA GLU A 89 32.64 -22.02 4.54
C GLU A 89 34.04 -21.42 4.57
N GLU A 90 34.36 -20.51 3.64
CA GLU A 90 35.66 -19.83 3.58
C GLU A 90 35.87 -18.89 4.77
N GLU A 91 34.84 -18.15 5.17
CA GLU A 91 34.89 -17.28 6.36
C GLU A 91 35.09 -18.09 7.63
N VAL A 92 34.35 -19.18 7.80
CA VAL A 92 34.50 -20.09 8.95
C VAL A 92 35.88 -20.72 8.95
N ARG A 93 36.40 -21.19 7.79
CA ARG A 93 37.75 -21.72 7.67
C ARG A 93 38.82 -20.65 7.96
N ALA A 94 38.63 -19.43 7.51
CA ALA A 94 39.54 -18.31 7.79
C ALA A 94 39.56 -17.95 9.26
N GLN A 95 38.39 -17.96 9.93
CA GLN A 95 38.28 -17.69 11.37
C GLN A 95 38.89 -18.80 12.21
N ASN A 96 38.80 -20.05 11.79
CA ASN A 96 39.37 -21.22 12.49
C ASN A 96 40.88 -21.42 12.25
N ARG A 97 41.48 -20.85 11.19
CA ARG A 97 42.91 -20.95 10.89
C ARG A 97 43.81 -20.32 11.95
N GLY A 98 43.29 -19.45 12.83
CA GLY A 98 44.01 -18.80 13.91
C GLY A 98 43.83 -19.45 15.30
N LEU A 99 42.97 -20.48 15.41
CA LEU A 99 42.64 -21.12 16.68
C LEU A 99 43.31 -22.48 16.78
N SER A 100 44.02 -22.73 17.87
CA SER A 100 44.60 -24.07 18.19
C SER A 100 43.46 -25.10 18.29
N PRO A 101 43.66 -26.33 17.74
CA PRO A 101 42.67 -27.39 17.82
C PRO A 101 42.34 -27.69 19.30
N GLY A 102 41.10 -27.47 19.69
CA GLY A 102 40.61 -27.81 21.04
C GLY A 102 40.11 -26.65 21.89
N LEU A 103 40.33 -25.38 21.53
CA LEU A 103 39.81 -24.21 22.24
C LEU A 103 38.73 -23.53 21.44
N GLY A 104 37.44 -23.90 21.70
CA GLY A 104 36.30 -23.08 21.33
C GLY A 104 36.03 -22.97 19.81
N GLN A 105 36.26 -24.03 19.03
CA GLN A 105 35.74 -24.11 17.66
C GLN A 105 34.21 -23.96 17.74
N LYS A 106 33.70 -22.77 17.43
CA LYS A 106 32.27 -22.60 17.16
C LYS A 106 32.01 -23.43 15.93
N GLU A 107 31.23 -24.51 16.05
CA GLU A 107 30.54 -25.17 14.95
C GLU A 107 29.52 -24.18 14.40
N ALA A 108 29.98 -23.11 13.78
CA ALA A 108 29.13 -22.29 12.96
C ALA A 108 28.78 -23.16 11.77
N HIS A 109 27.50 -23.52 11.63
CA HIS A 109 27.01 -24.24 10.44
C HIS A 109 27.28 -23.37 9.21
N ALA A 110 28.48 -23.57 8.64
CA ALA A 110 28.88 -22.88 7.42
C ALA A 110 28.01 -23.38 6.27
N MET A 111 27.38 -22.46 5.56
CA MET A 111 26.55 -22.82 4.43
C MET A 111 27.36 -22.78 3.13
N SER A 112 27.31 -23.85 2.35
CA SER A 112 28.01 -23.88 1.06
C SER A 112 27.47 -22.85 0.09
N ALA A 113 28.31 -22.32 -0.80
CA ALA A 113 27.87 -21.37 -1.81
C ALA A 113 26.73 -21.96 -2.70
N LYS A 114 26.82 -23.24 -3.02
CA LYS A 114 25.75 -23.96 -3.76
C LYS A 114 24.41 -23.92 -3.02
N THR A 115 24.43 -24.20 -1.69
CA THR A 115 23.21 -24.18 -0.86
C THR A 115 22.62 -22.78 -0.78
N LYS A 116 23.45 -21.75 -0.60
CA LYS A 116 22.99 -20.34 -0.61
C LYS A 116 22.31 -20.00 -1.92
N TRP A 117 22.91 -20.34 -3.06
CA TRP A 117 22.34 -20.08 -4.38
C TRP A 117 21.02 -20.84 -4.61
N LEU A 118 20.94 -22.10 -4.18
CA LEU A 118 19.72 -22.90 -4.31
C LEU A 118 18.55 -22.30 -3.51
N ILE A 119 18.82 -21.88 -2.26
CA ILE A 119 17.81 -21.22 -1.41
C ILE A 119 17.40 -19.88 -2.05
N THR A 120 18.37 -19.10 -2.51
CA THR A 120 18.10 -17.81 -3.18
C THR A 120 17.22 -18.01 -4.42
N ALA A 121 17.51 -19.00 -5.24
CA ALA A 121 16.69 -19.34 -6.41
C ALA A 121 15.25 -19.73 -6.01
N GLY A 122 15.09 -20.52 -4.96
CA GLY A 122 13.76 -20.86 -4.41
C GLY A 122 12.99 -19.65 -3.91
N LEU A 123 13.66 -18.75 -3.18
CA LEU A 123 13.04 -17.50 -2.69
C LEU A 123 12.67 -16.56 -3.83
N LEU A 124 13.52 -16.44 -4.86
CA LEU A 124 13.20 -15.66 -6.07
C LEU A 124 12.02 -16.24 -6.83
N ALA A 125 11.94 -17.57 -6.97
CA ALA A 125 10.76 -18.24 -7.54
C ALA A 125 9.50 -17.92 -6.73
N GLY A 126 9.59 -17.87 -5.40
CA GLY A 126 8.51 -17.42 -4.53
C GLY A 126 8.06 -15.97 -4.81
N VAL A 127 9.01 -15.06 -5.00
CA VAL A 127 8.70 -13.66 -5.38
C VAL A 127 7.98 -13.61 -6.73
N LEU A 128 8.45 -14.35 -7.73
CA LEU A 128 7.81 -14.40 -9.06
C LEU A 128 6.39 -14.97 -8.98
N LEU A 129 6.18 -16.04 -8.20
CA LEU A 129 4.86 -16.61 -7.97
C LEU A 129 3.93 -15.60 -7.28
N THR A 130 4.43 -14.90 -6.27
CA THR A 130 3.68 -13.84 -5.56
C THR A 130 3.28 -12.72 -6.53
N GLY A 131 4.19 -12.31 -7.43
CA GLY A 131 3.89 -11.35 -8.49
C GLY A 131 2.80 -11.84 -9.45
N ALA A 132 2.87 -13.12 -9.87
CA ALA A 132 1.84 -13.71 -10.72
C ALA A 132 0.46 -13.74 -10.05
N VAL A 133 0.40 -14.04 -8.74
CA VAL A 133 -0.84 -13.95 -7.95
C VAL A 133 -1.34 -12.52 -7.89
N ALA A 134 -0.47 -11.54 -7.61
CA ALA A 134 -0.85 -10.13 -7.51
C ALA A 134 -1.45 -9.60 -8.83
N VAL A 135 -0.80 -9.89 -9.97
CA VAL A 135 -1.25 -9.49 -11.32
C VAL A 135 -2.62 -10.05 -11.67
N ASN A 136 -2.95 -11.26 -11.19
CA ASN A 136 -4.19 -11.95 -11.49
C ASN A 136 -5.26 -11.82 -10.39
N SER A 137 -5.01 -11.01 -9.34
CA SER A 137 -5.94 -10.77 -8.24
C SER A 137 -6.42 -9.32 -8.27
N TYR A 138 -7.53 -9.08 -8.94
CA TYR A 138 -8.10 -7.75 -9.10
C TYR A 138 -9.63 -7.75 -9.07
N ARG A 139 -10.18 -6.59 -8.80
CA ARG A 139 -11.60 -6.31 -8.96
C ARG A 139 -11.78 -5.44 -10.20
N LEU A 140 -12.60 -5.89 -11.12
CA LEU A 140 -12.94 -5.15 -12.33
C LEU A 140 -14.26 -4.41 -12.10
N VAL A 141 -14.28 -3.13 -12.38
CA VAL A 141 -15.48 -2.29 -12.34
C VAL A 141 -15.80 -1.86 -13.77
N THR A 142 -17.02 -2.15 -14.19
CA THR A 142 -17.53 -1.89 -15.54
C THR A 142 -18.83 -1.09 -15.47
N PRO A 143 -19.30 -0.49 -16.58
CA PRO A 143 -20.64 0.10 -16.64
C PRO A 143 -21.78 -0.89 -16.28
N ASN A 144 -21.54 -2.19 -16.37
CA ASN A 144 -22.56 -3.22 -16.13
C ASN A 144 -22.53 -3.79 -14.71
N GLY A 145 -21.41 -3.66 -13.98
CA GLY A 145 -21.28 -4.23 -12.65
C GLY A 145 -19.84 -4.35 -12.15
N ILE A 146 -19.67 -5.20 -11.13
CA ILE A 146 -18.38 -5.45 -10.46
C ILE A 146 -18.08 -6.94 -10.55
N SER A 147 -16.90 -7.30 -11.06
CA SER A 147 -16.39 -8.67 -11.08
C SER A 147 -15.10 -8.81 -10.29
N THR A 148 -14.93 -9.90 -9.56
CA THR A 148 -13.71 -10.23 -8.81
C THR A 148 -12.98 -11.35 -9.52
N TYR A 149 -11.67 -11.16 -9.70
CA TYR A 149 -10.77 -12.10 -10.36
C TYR A 149 -9.72 -12.62 -9.39
N PHE A 150 -9.49 -13.92 -9.47
CA PHE A 150 -8.33 -14.61 -8.90
C PHE A 150 -7.91 -15.67 -9.92
N PHE A 151 -6.98 -15.32 -10.83
CA PHE A 151 -6.64 -16.04 -12.08
C PHE A 151 -7.80 -16.17 -13.09
N ALA A 152 -9.02 -16.41 -12.62
CA ALA A 152 -10.25 -16.42 -13.39
C ALA A 152 -11.31 -15.60 -12.66
N GLU A 153 -12.41 -15.31 -13.33
CA GLU A 153 -13.55 -14.67 -12.68
C GLU A 153 -14.09 -15.58 -11.58
N THR A 154 -14.07 -15.08 -10.33
CA THR A 154 -14.57 -15.83 -9.16
C THR A 154 -15.97 -15.42 -8.79
N LYS A 155 -16.35 -14.17 -9.03
CA LYS A 155 -17.68 -13.66 -8.71
C LYS A 155 -17.99 -12.39 -9.52
N SER A 156 -19.22 -12.30 -10.01
CA SER A 156 -19.70 -11.13 -10.73
C SER A 156 -21.03 -10.67 -10.15
N TYR A 157 -21.24 -9.36 -10.14
CA TYR A 157 -22.46 -8.70 -9.71
C TYR A 157 -22.86 -7.63 -10.72
N GLU A 158 -24.11 -7.65 -11.13
CA GLU A 158 -24.70 -6.56 -11.87
C GLU A 158 -25.15 -5.45 -10.92
N TRP A 159 -25.20 -4.20 -11.39
CA TRP A 159 -25.63 -3.06 -10.57
C TRP A 159 -27.03 -3.21 -9.97
N LYS A 160 -27.94 -3.93 -10.65
CA LYS A 160 -29.27 -4.26 -10.12
C LYS A 160 -29.27 -5.14 -8.85
N GLN A 161 -28.12 -5.74 -8.51
CA GLN A 161 -27.94 -6.56 -7.30
C GLN A 161 -27.43 -5.76 -6.10
N VAL A 162 -27.22 -4.46 -6.27
CA VAL A 162 -26.89 -3.56 -5.16
C VAL A 162 -28.13 -3.38 -4.29
N SER A 163 -27.95 -3.49 -2.97
CA SER A 163 -29.02 -3.28 -1.99
C SER A 163 -28.99 -1.86 -1.41
N THR A 164 -27.82 -1.30 -1.23
CA THR A 164 -27.59 0.08 -0.75
C THR A 164 -26.18 0.51 -1.06
N TYR A 165 -25.90 1.80 -1.05
CA TYR A 165 -24.54 2.31 -1.16
C TYR A 165 -24.32 3.53 -0.27
N VAL A 166 -23.07 3.70 0.12
CA VAL A 166 -22.59 4.79 1.00
C VAL A 166 -21.55 5.59 0.24
N ILE A 167 -21.73 6.88 0.24
CA ILE A 167 -20.77 7.87 -0.22
C ILE A 167 -20.20 8.52 1.02
N ASP A 168 -18.90 8.48 1.19
CA ASP A 168 -18.21 9.02 2.36
C ASP A 168 -17.00 9.85 1.95
N CYS A 169 -16.66 10.86 2.74
CA CYS A 169 -15.44 11.64 2.56
C CYS A 169 -14.66 11.67 3.87
N ASP A 170 -13.50 11.03 3.86
CA ASP A 170 -12.57 11.06 4.99
C ASP A 170 -11.46 12.09 4.76
N ASP A 171 -10.90 12.63 5.84
CA ASP A 171 -9.85 13.64 5.80
C ASP A 171 -8.55 13.07 5.18
N ASP A 172 -8.28 11.78 5.40
CA ASP A 172 -7.03 11.13 4.97
C ASP A 172 -7.15 10.44 3.61
N ASP A 173 -8.32 9.84 3.31
CA ASP A 173 -8.50 8.97 2.14
C ASP A 173 -9.32 9.60 1.00
N GLY A 174 -9.93 10.77 1.24
CA GLY A 174 -10.77 11.47 0.26
C GLY A 174 -12.14 10.83 0.05
N LEU A 175 -12.69 10.94 -1.16
CA LEU A 175 -14.00 10.42 -1.51
C LEU A 175 -13.98 8.90 -1.66
N SER A 176 -14.89 8.21 -0.97
CA SER A 176 -15.13 6.77 -1.10
C SER A 176 -16.58 6.50 -1.51
N VAL A 177 -16.78 5.48 -2.34
CA VAL A 177 -18.10 4.99 -2.72
C VAL A 177 -18.14 3.49 -2.51
N THR A 178 -18.92 3.05 -1.54
CA THR A 178 -19.03 1.65 -1.13
C THR A 178 -20.41 1.09 -1.43
N PHE A 179 -20.47 0.09 -2.28
CA PHE A 179 -21.70 -0.63 -2.64
C PHE A 179 -21.86 -1.87 -1.76
N THR A 180 -23.05 -2.06 -1.20
CA THR A 180 -23.43 -3.29 -0.50
C THR A 180 -24.34 -4.11 -1.42
N MET A 181 -23.90 -5.32 -1.74
CA MET A 181 -24.68 -6.25 -2.56
C MET A 181 -25.78 -6.94 -1.74
N ARG A 182 -26.77 -7.51 -2.40
CA ARG A 182 -27.88 -8.22 -1.72
C ARG A 182 -27.45 -9.39 -0.84
N ASP A 183 -26.25 -9.95 -1.10
CA ASP A 183 -25.65 -11.00 -0.25
C ASP A 183 -24.84 -10.44 0.93
N GLY A 184 -24.90 -9.14 1.16
CA GLY A 184 -24.19 -8.43 2.25
C GLY A 184 -22.72 -8.10 1.97
N LYS A 185 -22.16 -8.49 0.84
CA LYS A 185 -20.78 -8.14 0.49
C LYS A 185 -20.65 -6.67 0.11
N GLN A 186 -19.55 -6.07 0.54
CA GLN A 186 -19.26 -4.66 0.30
C GLN A 186 -18.10 -4.50 -0.68
N TYR A 187 -18.24 -3.53 -1.58
CA TYR A 187 -17.28 -3.21 -2.61
C TYR A 187 -17.08 -1.71 -2.70
N GLU A 188 -15.87 -1.28 -2.39
CA GLU A 188 -15.44 0.08 -2.61
C GLU A 188 -14.85 0.22 -4.00
N ILE A 189 -15.11 1.35 -4.69
CA ILE A 189 -14.74 1.53 -6.10
C ILE A 189 -13.80 2.70 -6.38
N LEU A 190 -13.57 3.62 -5.45
CA LEU A 190 -12.74 4.80 -5.71
C LEU A 190 -11.34 4.69 -5.14
N GLN A 191 -11.15 3.94 -4.05
CA GLN A 191 -9.87 3.85 -3.35
C GLN A 191 -9.03 2.65 -3.85
N GLY A 192 -7.72 2.85 -3.86
CA GLY A 192 -6.72 1.84 -4.18
C GLY A 192 -5.95 2.09 -5.47
N VAL A 193 -5.01 1.20 -5.76
CA VAL A 193 -4.24 1.22 -7.00
C VAL A 193 -5.13 0.73 -8.14
N ASN A 194 -5.35 1.56 -9.15
CA ASN A 194 -6.19 1.21 -10.29
C ASN A 194 -5.40 1.17 -11.60
N SER A 195 -5.92 0.37 -12.53
CA SER A 195 -5.48 0.33 -13.91
C SER A 195 -6.73 0.35 -14.79
N ALA A 196 -6.72 1.15 -15.83
CA ALA A 196 -7.87 1.39 -16.69
C ALA A 196 -7.57 1.00 -18.14
N THR A 197 -8.57 0.44 -18.82
CA THR A 197 -8.52 0.15 -20.27
C THR A 197 -8.43 1.43 -21.10
N LYS A 198 -7.99 1.30 -22.35
CA LYS A 198 -7.98 2.44 -23.29
C LYS A 198 -9.37 3.01 -23.49
N LYS A 199 -10.37 2.17 -23.68
CA LYS A 199 -11.78 2.60 -23.81
C LYS A 199 -12.24 3.40 -22.59
N PHE A 200 -11.85 2.98 -21.39
CA PHE A 200 -12.16 3.78 -20.19
C PHE A 200 -11.55 5.18 -20.27
N LYS A 201 -10.27 5.28 -20.64
CA LYS A 201 -9.55 6.57 -20.74
C LYS A 201 -10.08 7.47 -21.86
N GLU A 202 -10.68 6.89 -22.90
CA GLU A 202 -11.33 7.63 -23.98
C GLU A 202 -12.71 8.17 -23.55
N GLN A 203 -13.42 7.42 -22.70
CA GLN A 203 -14.78 7.76 -22.27
C GLN A 203 -14.82 8.58 -20.99
N TYR A 204 -13.92 8.35 -20.05
CA TYR A 204 -13.91 8.95 -18.73
C TYR A 204 -12.60 9.69 -18.45
N THR A 205 -12.71 10.93 -17.98
CA THR A 205 -11.55 11.74 -17.60
C THR A 205 -10.91 11.29 -16.27
N SER A 206 -11.70 10.63 -15.41
CA SER A 206 -11.28 10.13 -14.11
C SER A 206 -12.17 9.00 -13.61
N VAL A 207 -11.74 8.27 -12.60
CA VAL A 207 -12.56 7.27 -11.90
C VAL A 207 -13.74 7.94 -11.19
N THR A 208 -13.56 9.19 -10.72
CA THR A 208 -14.66 9.97 -10.11
C THR A 208 -15.74 10.33 -11.14
N HIS A 209 -15.36 10.66 -12.39
CA HIS A 209 -16.32 10.85 -13.49
C HIS A 209 -17.17 9.59 -13.71
N PHE A 210 -16.51 8.45 -13.80
CA PHE A 210 -17.19 7.16 -13.95
C PHE A 210 -18.10 6.83 -12.74
N ALA A 211 -17.65 7.14 -11.51
CA ALA A 211 -18.47 6.93 -10.31
C ALA A 211 -19.73 7.81 -10.31
N ALA A 212 -19.66 9.01 -10.90
CA ALA A 212 -20.85 9.88 -11.06
C ALA A 212 -21.88 9.27 -12.01
N ASP A 213 -21.45 8.61 -13.09
CA ASP A 213 -22.35 7.91 -14.00
C ASP A 213 -22.99 6.68 -13.34
N ILE A 214 -22.22 5.97 -12.50
CA ILE A 214 -22.77 4.85 -11.72
C ILE A 214 -23.78 5.37 -10.69
N ASP A 215 -23.48 6.47 -10.00
CA ASP A 215 -24.42 7.07 -9.02
C ASP A 215 -25.75 7.42 -9.70
N GLU A 216 -25.72 8.05 -10.88
CA GLU A 216 -26.92 8.34 -11.65
C GLU A 216 -27.74 7.07 -11.95
N ARG A 217 -27.06 6.01 -12.37
CA ARG A 217 -27.68 4.71 -12.60
C ARG A 217 -28.27 4.08 -11.33
N MET A 218 -27.61 4.25 -10.16
CA MET A 218 -28.14 3.79 -8.87
C MET A 218 -29.41 4.55 -8.50
N VAL A 219 -29.44 5.87 -8.77
CA VAL A 219 -30.65 6.69 -8.57
C VAL A 219 -31.78 6.21 -9.48
N GLU A 220 -31.52 5.94 -10.74
CA GLU A 220 -32.52 5.36 -11.68
C GLU A 220 -33.06 4.00 -11.20
N LEU A 221 -32.18 3.15 -10.64
CA LEU A 221 -32.55 1.87 -10.07
C LEU A 221 -33.20 1.97 -8.69
N GLN A 222 -33.40 3.21 -8.16
CA GLN A 222 -33.97 3.49 -6.84
C GLN A 222 -33.22 2.79 -5.70
N VAL A 223 -31.90 2.63 -5.83
CA VAL A 223 -31.07 2.03 -4.77
C VAL A 223 -30.90 3.05 -3.64
N PRO A 224 -31.17 2.67 -2.38
CA PRO A 224 -30.99 3.56 -1.24
C PRO A 224 -29.57 4.09 -1.14
N ARG A 225 -29.43 5.41 -1.07
CA ARG A 225 -28.17 6.14 -0.98
C ARG A 225 -27.99 6.74 0.40
N ASN A 226 -26.79 6.63 0.98
CA ASN A 226 -26.42 7.30 2.22
C ASN A 226 -25.14 8.13 1.97
N VAL A 227 -25.26 9.46 2.14
CA VAL A 227 -24.13 10.39 2.00
C VAL A 227 -23.68 10.81 3.39
N ARG A 228 -22.37 10.64 3.67
CA ARG A 228 -21.75 11.01 4.94
C ARG A 228 -20.69 12.08 4.70
N HIS A 229 -20.48 12.93 5.69
CA HIS A 229 -19.47 13.99 5.70
C HIS A 229 -19.47 14.85 4.43
N MET A 230 -20.65 15.23 3.95
CA MET A 230 -20.84 16.05 2.74
C MET A 230 -20.05 17.37 2.83
N GLU A 231 -20.03 18.01 4.00
CA GLU A 231 -19.30 19.27 4.26
C GLU A 231 -17.80 19.11 4.05
N LYS A 232 -17.22 17.96 4.40
CA LYS A 232 -15.81 17.66 4.14
C LYS A 232 -15.54 17.51 2.64
N ALA A 233 -16.43 16.81 1.91
CA ALA A 233 -16.32 16.68 0.47
C ALA A 233 -16.38 18.04 -0.22
N VAL A 234 -17.29 18.93 0.19
CA VAL A 234 -17.38 20.29 -0.32
C VAL A 234 -16.10 21.06 -0.04
N LYS A 235 -15.63 21.07 1.22
CA LYS A 235 -14.41 21.78 1.62
C LYS A 235 -13.18 21.32 0.85
N PHE A 236 -13.04 20.00 0.63
CA PHE A 236 -11.86 19.42 -0.02
C PHE A 236 -11.90 19.58 -1.53
N TYR A 237 -13.03 19.29 -2.18
CA TYR A 237 -13.10 19.20 -3.64
C TYR A 237 -13.58 20.47 -4.35
N LYS A 238 -14.20 21.44 -3.68
CA LYS A 238 -14.71 22.68 -4.31
C LYS A 238 -13.63 23.46 -5.05
N SER A 239 -12.35 23.37 -4.60
CA SER A 239 -11.20 24.00 -5.25
C SER A 239 -10.65 23.23 -6.46
N TYR A 240 -11.09 21.98 -6.67
CA TYR A 240 -10.60 21.14 -7.77
C TYR A 240 -11.56 21.21 -8.96
N GLU A 241 -11.39 22.21 -9.83
CA GLU A 241 -12.28 22.47 -10.96
C GLU A 241 -12.53 21.24 -11.85
N GLY A 242 -11.52 20.38 -12.03
CA GLY A 242 -11.64 19.15 -12.85
C GLY A 242 -12.42 18.01 -12.20
N LEU A 243 -12.56 17.99 -10.87
CA LEU A 243 -13.24 16.93 -10.14
C LEU A 243 -14.57 17.40 -9.52
N TRP A 244 -14.68 18.67 -9.19
CA TRP A 244 -15.84 19.22 -8.52
C TRP A 244 -17.19 18.95 -9.20
N PRO A 245 -17.32 19.06 -10.54
CA PRO A 245 -18.60 18.76 -11.21
C PRO A 245 -19.10 17.34 -10.96
N TYR A 246 -18.19 16.37 -10.85
CA TYR A 246 -18.53 14.97 -10.60
C TYR A 246 -18.80 14.72 -9.12
N VAL A 247 -17.96 15.25 -8.24
CA VAL A 247 -18.13 15.11 -6.79
C VAL A 247 -19.42 15.75 -6.34
N SER A 248 -19.73 16.97 -6.77
CA SER A 248 -20.97 17.68 -6.41
C SER A 248 -22.22 16.88 -6.84
N LYS A 249 -22.16 16.25 -8.01
CA LYS A 249 -23.24 15.37 -8.49
C LYS A 249 -23.39 14.13 -7.59
N ILE A 250 -22.28 13.45 -7.27
CA ILE A 250 -22.25 12.23 -6.42
C ILE A 250 -22.79 12.54 -5.01
N ILE A 251 -22.39 13.66 -4.39
CA ILE A 251 -22.85 14.00 -3.04
C ILE A 251 -24.25 14.66 -3.05
N GLY A 252 -24.81 14.95 -4.21
CA GLY A 252 -26.10 15.64 -4.35
C GLY A 252 -26.05 17.09 -3.90
N TYR A 253 -24.88 17.73 -4.03
CA TYR A 253 -24.71 19.14 -3.69
C TYR A 253 -25.39 20.02 -4.76
N THR A 254 -26.33 20.85 -4.32
CA THR A 254 -26.90 21.91 -5.13
C THR A 254 -26.48 23.25 -4.54
N GLU A 255 -26.16 24.24 -5.37
CA GLU A 255 -25.75 25.60 -4.92
C GLU A 255 -26.79 26.31 -4.04
N LEU A 256 -27.97 25.70 -3.87
CA LEU A 256 -29.01 26.16 -2.94
C LEU A 256 -28.78 25.76 -1.49
N MET A 257 -27.78 24.91 -1.19
CA MET A 257 -27.36 24.69 0.20
C MET A 257 -26.62 25.95 0.69
N PRO A 258 -27.05 26.57 1.80
CA PRO A 258 -26.33 27.70 2.38
C PRO A 258 -24.90 27.25 2.69
N GLU A 259 -23.92 28.10 2.33
CA GLU A 259 -22.53 27.87 2.74
C GLU A 259 -22.52 27.60 4.25
N PRO A 260 -21.79 26.59 4.75
CA PRO A 260 -21.64 26.41 6.17
C PRO A 260 -21.09 27.72 6.75
N ASP A 261 -21.84 28.29 7.65
CA ASP A 261 -21.58 29.61 8.26
C ASP A 261 -20.18 29.55 8.94
N GLU A 262 -19.16 30.13 8.34
CA GLU A 262 -17.79 30.20 8.88
C GLU A 262 -17.75 30.98 10.22
N THR A 263 -18.85 31.62 10.60
CA THR A 263 -18.95 32.45 11.81
C THR A 263 -19.09 31.67 13.11
N VAL A 264 -19.27 30.35 13.10
CA VAL A 264 -19.41 29.56 14.34
C VAL A 264 -18.08 29.08 14.94
N ALA A 265 -16.95 29.25 14.21
CA ALA A 265 -15.64 28.74 14.67
C ALA A 265 -14.86 29.73 15.58
N GLU A 266 -15.38 30.94 15.85
CA GLU A 266 -14.59 32.00 16.53
C GLU A 266 -15.20 32.51 17.84
N THR A 267 -15.94 31.69 18.58
CA THR A 267 -16.32 32.02 19.96
C THR A 267 -15.85 30.93 20.92
N LEU A 268 -14.54 30.79 21.05
CA LEU A 268 -13.94 30.26 22.27
C LEU A 268 -14.02 31.41 23.32
N PRO A 269 -14.65 31.19 24.46
CA PRO A 269 -14.68 32.20 25.52
C PRO A 269 -13.25 32.45 26.01
N GLY A 270 -12.88 33.73 26.03
CA GLY A 270 -11.57 34.20 26.43
C GLY A 270 -11.17 33.68 27.80
N THR A 271 -9.94 33.22 27.86
CA THR A 271 -9.22 32.95 29.10
C THR A 271 -9.15 34.28 29.88
N GLU A 272 -9.86 34.40 31.00
CA GLU A 272 -9.69 35.51 31.94
C GLU A 272 -8.24 35.53 32.42
N GLU A 273 -7.52 36.57 32.05
CA GLU A 273 -6.26 36.97 32.67
C GLU A 273 -6.50 37.33 34.11
N THR A 274 -6.04 36.49 35.01
CA THR A 274 -5.97 36.79 36.46
C THR A 274 -4.84 37.79 36.67
N GLU A 275 -5.21 39.07 36.83
CA GLU A 275 -4.32 40.11 37.36
C GLU A 275 -3.91 39.77 38.80
N THR A 276 -2.65 39.43 38.98
CA THR A 276 -2.00 39.33 40.29
C THR A 276 -1.64 40.75 40.75
N VAL A 277 -2.44 41.30 41.67
CA VAL A 277 -2.10 42.48 42.42
C VAL A 277 -1.00 42.16 43.41
N THR A 278 0.17 42.74 43.22
CA THR A 278 1.27 42.73 44.20
C THR A 278 1.03 43.91 45.16
N GLU A 279 0.57 43.63 46.37
CA GLU A 279 0.64 44.58 47.49
C GLU A 279 2.04 44.50 48.14
N THR A 280 2.70 45.62 48.09
CA THR A 280 3.88 45.97 48.90
C THR A 280 3.46 46.35 50.31
N ASN A 281 4.06 45.65 51.32
CA ASN A 281 4.40 46.24 52.62
C ASN A 281 5.59 45.46 53.22
#